data_fa989d069f2ab4447f96b48b549d14c0
#
_entry.id   fa989d069f2ab4447f96b48b549d14c0
#
_cell.length_a   1.000
_cell.length_b   1.000
_cell.length_c   1.000
_cell.angle_alpha   90.00
_cell.angle_beta   90.00
_cell.angle_gamma   90.00
#
_symmetry.space_group_name_H-M   'P 1'
#
loop_
_entity.id
_entity.type
_entity.pdbx_description
1 polymer ?
#
loop_
_entity_poly.entity_id
_entity_poly.type
_entity_poly.pdbx_seq_one_letter_code
_entity_poly.pdbx_strand_id
1 'polypeptide(L)'
;MNKVMGNKKTIALFVLPAFIIYAIFALAPIFYNLYLSLFDTDLMSKMNFVGIKNYLSLFSDKTFKHAFGNNILMVVGSLVAHMPLAMFFGNAIFKKIKGASFFQTVFFLPCVICGVAVGLTWTFIYNGNYGLLNGFLKAIGLGGLQQMWLANKETAMLCIIIVIMWQYVGYHMVIQLAAMRNIDSSFYEAAEIDGATGWQQFKYITFPLIKPILKIDAVLIITGSLKYYDLVAVMTSGGPNHATEVMSTYMYYQSFNILNYGYASAIGVVLMLLCMLSVGISNRVFKTDETV
;
A
#
# COMPACT_ATOMS: atom_id res chain seq x y z
N MET A 1 7.87 -27.87 -29.78
CA MET A 1 7.83 -26.62 -29.00
C MET A 1 9.20 -25.95 -28.86
N ASN A 2 10.30 -26.66 -28.62
CA ASN A 2 11.63 -26.07 -28.38
C ASN A 2 12.27 -25.30 -29.56
N LYS A 3 11.91 -25.56 -30.83
CA LYS A 3 12.46 -24.83 -32.00
C LYS A 3 11.87 -23.41 -32.18
N VAL A 4 10.64 -23.17 -31.72
CA VAL A 4 9.97 -21.87 -31.84
C VAL A 4 10.45 -20.95 -30.72
N MET A 5 10.61 -21.46 -29.49
CA MET A 5 11.10 -20.71 -28.32
C MET A 5 12.61 -20.39 -28.38
N GLY A 6 13.38 -21.07 -29.23
CA GLY A 6 14.81 -20.78 -29.44
C GLY A 6 15.09 -19.72 -30.52
N ASN A 7 14.10 -19.32 -31.30
CA ASN A 7 14.29 -18.36 -32.40
C ASN A 7 14.14 -16.92 -31.90
N LYS A 8 15.26 -16.19 -31.80
CA LYS A 8 15.31 -14.80 -31.34
C LYS A 8 14.36 -13.86 -32.10
N LYS A 9 14.17 -14.10 -33.42
CA LYS A 9 13.24 -13.30 -34.23
C LYS A 9 11.79 -13.53 -33.86
N THR A 10 11.42 -14.79 -33.57
CA THR A 10 10.06 -15.13 -33.16
C THR A 10 9.77 -14.54 -31.75
N ILE A 11 10.73 -14.68 -30.82
CA ILE A 11 10.60 -14.08 -29.47
C ILE A 11 10.44 -12.55 -29.61
N ALA A 12 11.29 -11.89 -30.41
CA ALA A 12 11.20 -10.45 -30.61
C ALA A 12 9.83 -10.04 -31.19
N LEU A 13 9.32 -10.77 -32.21
CA LEU A 13 8.03 -10.46 -32.83
C LEU A 13 6.85 -10.50 -31.83
N PHE A 14 6.86 -11.45 -30.89
CA PHE A 14 5.79 -11.56 -29.88
C PHE A 14 5.97 -10.62 -28.68
N VAL A 15 7.19 -10.32 -28.27
CA VAL A 15 7.48 -9.47 -27.10
C VAL A 15 7.50 -7.97 -27.47
N LEU A 16 7.96 -7.63 -28.68
CA LEU A 16 8.19 -6.25 -29.09
C LEU A 16 6.93 -5.38 -29.03
N PRO A 17 5.74 -5.81 -29.49
CA PRO A 17 4.55 -4.96 -29.43
C PRO A 17 4.17 -4.58 -27.99
N ALA A 18 4.19 -5.55 -27.06
CA ALA A 18 3.91 -5.32 -25.64
C ALA A 18 4.99 -4.42 -25.02
N PHE A 19 6.27 -4.66 -25.37
CA PHE A 19 7.39 -3.87 -24.87
C PHE A 19 7.34 -2.41 -25.38
N ILE A 20 6.97 -2.17 -26.65
CA ILE A 20 6.83 -0.81 -27.19
C ILE A 20 5.74 -0.05 -26.44
N ILE A 21 4.57 -0.66 -26.25
CA ILE A 21 3.47 -0.04 -25.48
C ILE A 21 3.95 0.30 -24.06
N TYR A 22 4.61 -0.64 -23.39
CA TYR A 22 5.15 -0.42 -22.05
C TYR A 22 6.22 0.69 -22.02
N ALA A 23 7.11 0.70 -23.02
CA ALA A 23 8.18 1.71 -23.13
C ALA A 23 7.60 3.12 -23.32
N ILE A 24 6.59 3.28 -24.16
CA ILE A 24 5.97 4.59 -24.44
C ILE A 24 5.15 5.07 -23.22
N PHE A 25 4.32 4.21 -22.61
CA PHE A 25 3.36 4.65 -21.59
C PHE A 25 3.86 4.51 -20.16
N ALA A 26 4.91 3.73 -19.90
CA ALA A 26 5.49 3.58 -18.57
C ALA A 26 6.93 4.12 -18.50
N LEU A 27 7.86 3.65 -19.35
CA LEU A 27 9.27 4.04 -19.22
C LEU A 27 9.50 5.50 -19.65
N ALA A 28 8.94 5.92 -20.77
CA ALA A 28 9.16 7.29 -21.27
C ALA A 28 8.67 8.37 -20.27
N PRO A 29 7.48 8.28 -19.62
CA PRO A 29 7.08 9.21 -18.59
C PRO A 29 8.00 9.20 -17.36
N ILE A 30 8.56 8.05 -16.98
CA ILE A 30 9.52 7.96 -15.87
C ILE A 30 10.79 8.76 -16.20
N PHE A 31 11.36 8.57 -17.38
CA PHE A 31 12.55 9.31 -17.82
C PHE A 31 12.25 10.81 -17.98
N TYR A 32 11.06 11.15 -18.48
CA TYR A 32 10.64 12.54 -18.58
C TYR A 32 10.47 13.20 -17.22
N ASN A 33 9.91 12.48 -16.24
CA ASN A 33 9.82 12.97 -14.87
C ASN A 33 11.20 13.14 -14.21
N LEU A 34 12.15 12.22 -14.45
CA LEU A 34 13.56 12.36 -14.04
C LEU A 34 14.19 13.61 -14.67
N TYR A 35 13.94 13.86 -15.94
CA TYR A 35 14.44 15.04 -16.64
C TYR A 35 13.85 16.33 -16.02
N LEU A 36 12.53 16.42 -15.87
CA LEU A 36 11.86 17.57 -15.28
C LEU A 36 12.33 17.88 -13.86
N SER A 37 12.69 16.87 -13.09
CA SER A 37 13.16 17.05 -11.69
C SER A 37 14.43 17.88 -11.57
N LEU A 38 15.19 18.03 -12.67
CA LEU A 38 16.42 18.82 -12.74
C LEU A 38 16.18 20.27 -13.16
N PHE A 39 14.91 20.64 -13.42
CA PHE A 39 14.52 21.97 -13.86
C PHE A 39 13.61 22.65 -12.85
N ASP A 40 13.67 23.99 -12.83
CA ASP A 40 12.65 24.85 -12.26
C ASP A 40 11.70 25.23 -13.40
N THR A 41 10.50 24.61 -13.40
CA THR A 41 9.57 24.73 -14.54
C THR A 41 8.11 24.70 -14.11
N ASP A 42 7.32 25.54 -14.82
CA ASP A 42 5.85 25.56 -14.79
C ASP A 42 5.26 24.88 -16.04
N LEU A 43 6.10 24.30 -16.91
CA LEU A 43 5.76 23.70 -18.21
C LEU A 43 5.10 24.66 -19.21
N MET A 44 4.99 25.96 -18.90
CA MET A 44 4.33 26.95 -19.76
C MET A 44 5.31 28.02 -20.23
N SER A 45 5.86 28.76 -19.28
CA SER A 45 6.67 29.97 -19.55
C SER A 45 8.10 29.85 -19.04
N LYS A 46 8.36 28.97 -18.11
CA LYS A 46 9.62 28.87 -17.38
C LYS A 46 10.21 27.47 -17.48
N MET A 47 11.45 27.37 -17.94
CA MET A 47 12.21 26.12 -17.97
C MET A 47 13.70 26.39 -17.75
N ASN A 48 14.12 26.50 -16.49
CA ASN A 48 15.49 26.79 -16.11
C ASN A 48 16.15 25.54 -15.54
N PHE A 49 17.30 25.15 -16.06
CA PHE A 49 18.07 24.05 -15.50
C PHE A 49 18.66 24.44 -14.15
N VAL A 50 18.31 23.70 -13.10
CA VAL A 50 18.74 23.96 -11.71
C VAL A 50 19.51 22.77 -11.10
N GLY A 51 19.75 21.72 -11.87
CA GLY A 51 20.43 20.51 -11.42
C GLY A 51 19.73 19.87 -10.22
N ILE A 52 20.48 19.60 -9.14
CA ILE A 52 19.96 18.92 -7.95
C ILE A 52 19.28 19.86 -6.94
N LYS A 53 19.08 21.15 -7.27
CA LYS A 53 18.53 22.13 -6.33
C LYS A 53 17.15 21.74 -5.79
N ASN A 54 16.28 21.17 -6.62
CA ASN A 54 14.97 20.69 -6.20
C ASN A 54 15.09 19.66 -5.07
N TYR A 55 16.02 18.72 -5.19
CA TYR A 55 16.27 17.69 -4.17
C TYR A 55 16.83 18.29 -2.88
N LEU A 56 17.73 19.26 -2.97
CA LEU A 56 18.25 19.96 -1.79
C LEU A 56 17.13 20.73 -1.07
N SER A 57 16.21 21.33 -1.83
CA SER A 57 15.06 22.02 -1.29
C SER A 57 14.10 21.08 -0.54
N LEU A 58 13.93 19.83 -0.98
CA LEU A 58 13.13 18.81 -0.26
C LEU A 58 13.65 18.59 1.16
N PHE A 59 14.98 18.53 1.35
CA PHE A 59 15.56 18.33 2.68
C PHE A 59 15.39 19.51 3.64
N SER A 60 15.06 20.70 3.15
CA SER A 60 14.77 21.88 3.98
C SER A 60 13.27 22.14 4.14
N ASP A 61 12.44 21.54 3.31
CA ASP A 61 10.98 21.71 3.30
C ASP A 61 10.32 20.96 4.48
N LYS A 62 9.71 21.73 5.38
CA LYS A 62 9.02 21.17 6.56
C LYS A 62 7.80 20.34 6.18
N THR A 63 7.05 20.76 5.16
CA THR A 63 5.85 20.06 4.70
C THR A 63 6.22 18.72 4.07
N PHE A 64 7.26 18.68 3.24
CA PHE A 64 7.76 17.43 2.69
C PHE A 64 8.26 16.46 3.78
N LYS A 65 9.01 16.95 4.77
CA LYS A 65 9.46 16.10 5.90
C LYS A 65 8.29 15.53 6.68
N HIS A 66 7.24 16.30 6.88
CA HIS A 66 6.02 15.84 7.55
C HIS A 66 5.31 14.79 6.70
N ALA A 67 5.14 15.05 5.40
CA ALA A 67 4.54 14.11 4.45
C ALA A 67 5.33 12.78 4.39
N PHE A 68 6.66 12.85 4.37
CA PHE A 68 7.53 11.67 4.45
C PHE A 68 7.31 10.88 5.76
N GLY A 69 7.26 11.58 6.90
CA GLY A 69 6.95 10.97 8.20
C GLY A 69 5.60 10.25 8.22
N ASN A 70 4.57 10.87 7.65
CA ASN A 70 3.25 10.28 7.49
C ASN A 70 3.26 9.03 6.60
N ASN A 71 4.03 9.03 5.51
CA ASN A 71 4.21 7.83 4.69
C ASN A 71 4.86 6.69 5.47
N ILE A 72 5.88 6.98 6.30
CA ILE A 72 6.48 5.95 7.16
C ILE A 72 5.47 5.43 8.18
N LEU A 73 4.69 6.32 8.80
CA LEU A 73 3.62 5.92 9.72
C LEU A 73 2.58 5.02 9.03
N MET A 74 2.18 5.34 7.80
CA MET A 74 1.28 4.51 6.99
C MET A 74 1.90 3.14 6.68
N VAL A 75 3.17 3.09 6.28
CA VAL A 75 3.87 1.83 6.00
C VAL A 75 3.92 0.95 7.25
N VAL A 76 4.35 1.50 8.38
CA VAL A 76 4.45 0.76 9.65
C VAL A 76 3.06 0.32 10.12
N GLY A 77 2.08 1.24 10.13
CA GLY A 77 0.70 0.94 10.51
C GLY A 77 0.09 -0.15 9.65
N SER A 78 0.28 -0.06 8.32
CA SER A 78 -0.22 -1.07 7.38
C SER A 78 0.47 -2.43 7.56
N LEU A 79 1.79 -2.47 7.74
CA LEU A 79 2.51 -3.73 7.99
C LEU A 79 2.06 -4.40 9.27
N VAL A 80 2.00 -3.64 10.37
CA VAL A 80 1.62 -4.16 11.70
C VAL A 80 0.17 -4.62 11.73
N ALA A 81 -0.70 -4.03 10.93
CA ALA A 81 -2.11 -4.38 10.90
C ALA A 81 -2.46 -5.42 9.83
N HIS A 82 -2.11 -5.16 8.54
CA HIS A 82 -2.52 -6.06 7.46
C HIS A 82 -1.92 -7.45 7.61
N MET A 83 -0.60 -7.57 7.85
CA MET A 83 0.03 -8.89 7.89
C MET A 83 -0.53 -9.80 9.00
N PRO A 84 -0.58 -9.38 10.28
CA PRO A 84 -1.12 -10.24 11.34
C PRO A 84 -2.62 -10.52 11.20
N LEU A 85 -3.42 -9.49 10.85
CA LEU A 85 -4.86 -9.66 10.68
C LEU A 85 -5.19 -10.56 9.48
N ALA A 86 -4.53 -10.35 8.35
CA ALA A 86 -4.68 -11.20 7.17
C ALA A 86 -4.29 -12.65 7.47
N MET A 87 -3.19 -12.85 8.21
CA MET A 87 -2.73 -14.16 8.67
C MET A 87 -3.76 -14.82 9.59
N PHE A 88 -4.29 -14.08 10.54
CA PHE A 88 -5.30 -14.58 11.47
C PHE A 88 -6.57 -15.01 10.76
N PHE A 89 -7.15 -14.13 9.93
CA PHE A 89 -8.36 -14.44 9.17
C PHE A 89 -8.11 -15.53 8.10
N GLY A 90 -6.98 -15.46 7.40
CA GLY A 90 -6.58 -16.46 6.41
C GLY A 90 -6.47 -17.87 7.02
N ASN A 91 -5.79 -17.99 8.16
CA ASN A 91 -5.66 -19.27 8.87
C ASN A 91 -7.01 -19.79 9.41
N ALA A 92 -7.89 -18.90 9.89
CA ALA A 92 -9.24 -19.30 10.32
C ALA A 92 -10.05 -19.87 9.14
N ILE A 93 -10.01 -19.21 7.98
CA ILE A 93 -10.69 -19.66 6.76
C ILE A 93 -10.05 -20.95 6.23
N PHE A 94 -8.72 -21.06 6.27
CA PHE A 94 -7.99 -22.28 5.86
C PHE A 94 -8.44 -23.50 6.65
N LYS A 95 -8.66 -23.36 7.95
CA LYS A 95 -9.20 -24.42 8.84
C LYS A 95 -10.67 -24.73 8.63
N LYS A 96 -11.30 -24.19 7.57
CA LYS A 96 -12.69 -24.48 7.18
C LYS A 96 -13.71 -24.23 8.30
N ILE A 97 -13.59 -23.12 9.03
CA ILE A 97 -14.61 -22.69 10.00
C ILE A 97 -15.99 -22.60 9.33
N LYS A 98 -17.06 -22.77 10.12
CA LYS A 98 -18.44 -22.64 9.60
C LYS A 98 -18.61 -21.24 8.98
N GLY A 99 -19.06 -21.18 7.73
CA GLY A 99 -19.21 -19.92 7.00
C GLY A 99 -17.92 -19.36 6.38
N ALA A 100 -16.82 -20.13 6.28
CA ALA A 100 -15.54 -19.68 5.74
C ALA A 100 -15.65 -18.92 4.41
N SER A 101 -16.45 -19.42 3.46
CA SER A 101 -16.67 -18.77 2.16
C SER A 101 -17.37 -17.42 2.30
N PHE A 102 -18.36 -17.31 3.18
CA PHE A 102 -19.05 -16.05 3.47
C PHE A 102 -18.06 -15.01 4.06
N PHE A 103 -17.29 -15.39 5.08
CA PHE A 103 -16.30 -14.50 5.67
C PHE A 103 -15.22 -14.08 4.68
N GLN A 104 -14.75 -15.00 3.83
CA GLN A 104 -13.81 -14.66 2.76
C GLN A 104 -14.36 -13.58 1.84
N THR A 105 -15.62 -13.69 1.43
CA THR A 105 -16.28 -12.70 0.57
C THR A 105 -16.46 -11.36 1.30
N VAL A 106 -16.95 -11.37 2.53
CA VAL A 106 -17.21 -10.15 3.31
C VAL A 106 -15.92 -9.36 3.59
N PHE A 107 -14.82 -10.04 3.94
CA PHE A 107 -13.54 -9.36 4.16
C PHE A 107 -12.91 -8.85 2.87
N PHE A 108 -13.13 -9.53 1.74
CA PHE A 108 -12.59 -9.11 0.45
C PHE A 108 -13.39 -7.96 -0.19
N LEU A 109 -14.69 -7.88 0.07
CA LEU A 109 -15.59 -6.91 -0.57
C LEU A 109 -15.12 -5.46 -0.48
N PRO A 110 -14.61 -4.94 0.66
CA PRO A 110 -14.18 -3.54 0.76
C PRO A 110 -13.11 -3.14 -0.25
N CYS A 111 -12.18 -4.03 -0.61
CA CYS A 111 -11.10 -3.70 -1.55
C CYS A 111 -11.57 -3.56 -3.01
N VAL A 112 -12.76 -4.07 -3.34
CA VAL A 112 -13.37 -3.95 -4.68
C VAL A 112 -14.07 -2.60 -4.85
N ILE A 113 -14.41 -1.94 -3.75
CA ILE A 113 -15.08 -0.65 -3.78
C ILE A 113 -14.06 0.44 -4.15
N CYS A 114 -14.47 1.33 -5.07
CA CYS A 114 -13.65 2.49 -5.46
C CYS A 114 -13.21 3.31 -4.22
N GLY A 115 -11.92 3.67 -4.16
CA GLY A 115 -11.33 4.40 -3.03
C GLY A 115 -12.03 5.72 -2.72
N VAL A 116 -12.51 6.44 -3.74
CA VAL A 116 -13.27 7.69 -3.56
C VAL A 116 -14.58 7.42 -2.82
N ALA A 117 -15.34 6.37 -3.20
CA ALA A 117 -16.59 6.02 -2.53
C ALA A 117 -16.35 5.60 -1.07
N VAL A 118 -15.29 4.83 -0.82
CA VAL A 118 -14.86 4.48 0.54
C VAL A 118 -14.53 5.74 1.34
N GLY A 119 -13.70 6.63 0.79
CA GLY A 119 -13.30 7.87 1.45
C GLY A 119 -14.49 8.75 1.82
N LEU A 120 -15.43 8.97 0.89
CA LEU A 120 -16.65 9.73 1.16
C LEU A 120 -17.50 9.07 2.26
N THR A 121 -17.72 7.76 2.18
CA THR A 121 -18.49 7.02 3.20
C THR A 121 -17.88 7.19 4.59
N TRP A 122 -16.57 7.03 4.73
CA TRP A 122 -15.88 7.17 6.01
C TRP A 122 -15.82 8.62 6.48
N THR A 123 -15.80 9.61 5.59
CA THR A 123 -15.93 11.02 5.96
C THR A 123 -17.28 11.29 6.65
N PHE A 124 -18.36 10.68 6.17
CA PHE A 124 -19.67 10.74 6.86
C PHE A 124 -19.65 10.00 8.21
N ILE A 125 -19.03 8.81 8.28
CA ILE A 125 -18.93 8.04 9.53
C ILE A 125 -18.15 8.82 10.60
N TYR A 126 -17.05 9.47 10.21
CA TYR A 126 -16.18 10.26 11.10
C TYR A 126 -16.64 11.71 11.32
N ASN A 127 -17.78 12.11 10.75
CA ASN A 127 -18.27 13.49 10.95
C ASN A 127 -18.51 13.78 12.44
N GLY A 128 -17.96 14.89 12.92
CA GLY A 128 -18.01 15.24 14.36
C GLY A 128 -19.43 15.54 14.89
N ASN A 129 -20.30 16.08 14.02
CA ASN A 129 -21.62 16.55 14.45
C ASN A 129 -22.72 15.47 14.30
N TYR A 130 -22.74 14.75 13.17
CA TYR A 130 -23.78 13.78 12.83
C TYR A 130 -23.25 12.41 12.41
N GLY A 131 -21.96 12.18 12.58
CA GLY A 131 -21.31 10.94 12.16
C GLY A 131 -21.73 9.73 13.01
N LEU A 132 -21.78 8.58 12.33
CA LEU A 132 -22.18 7.32 12.97
C LEU A 132 -21.29 6.94 14.14
N LEU A 133 -19.98 7.22 14.08
CA LEU A 133 -19.05 6.89 15.15
C LEU A 133 -19.36 7.66 16.43
N ASN A 134 -19.58 8.97 16.36
CA ASN A 134 -19.96 9.78 17.50
C ASN A 134 -21.38 9.41 18.01
N GLY A 135 -22.31 9.09 17.12
CA GLY A 135 -23.64 8.58 17.48
C GLY A 135 -23.55 7.26 18.27
N PHE A 136 -22.74 6.33 17.80
CA PHE A 136 -22.50 5.05 18.48
C PHE A 136 -21.84 5.25 19.86
N LEU A 137 -20.79 6.07 19.96
CA LEU A 137 -20.12 6.38 21.23
C LEU A 137 -21.10 6.96 22.26
N LYS A 138 -21.98 7.86 21.82
CA LYS A 138 -23.03 8.41 22.67
C LYS A 138 -24.01 7.34 23.14
N ALA A 139 -24.45 6.46 22.24
CA ALA A 139 -25.43 5.40 22.56
C ALA A 139 -24.92 4.39 23.60
N ILE A 140 -23.61 4.09 23.61
CA ILE A 140 -22.99 3.18 24.58
C ILE A 140 -22.47 3.88 25.84
N GLY A 141 -22.80 5.18 26.06
CA GLY A 141 -22.40 5.93 27.25
C GLY A 141 -20.98 6.51 27.22
N LEU A 142 -20.25 6.39 26.09
CA LEU A 142 -18.91 6.92 25.91
C LEU A 142 -18.90 8.31 25.23
N GLY A 143 -19.93 9.13 25.48
CA GLY A 143 -20.07 10.46 24.87
C GLY A 143 -18.88 11.41 25.11
N GLY A 144 -18.11 11.21 26.19
CA GLY A 144 -16.90 11.98 26.47
C GLY A 144 -15.74 11.74 25.48
N LEU A 145 -15.80 10.67 24.66
CA LEU A 145 -14.82 10.38 23.61
C LEU A 145 -15.20 10.94 22.23
N GLN A 146 -16.37 11.60 22.12
CA GLN A 146 -16.79 12.24 20.89
C GLN A 146 -15.85 13.39 20.53
N GLN A 147 -15.48 13.48 19.25
CA GLN A 147 -14.59 14.53 18.75
C GLN A 147 -14.74 14.75 17.25
N MET A 148 -14.06 15.76 16.75
CA MET A 148 -13.93 16.08 15.33
C MET A 148 -12.78 15.25 14.74
N TRP A 149 -13.01 13.98 14.46
CA TRP A 149 -12.01 12.97 14.12
C TRP A 149 -11.03 13.39 13.01
N LEU A 150 -11.56 13.94 11.90
CA LEU A 150 -10.75 14.34 10.75
C LEU A 150 -10.25 15.80 10.84
N ALA A 151 -10.82 16.62 11.71
CA ALA A 151 -10.39 18.00 11.91
C ALA A 151 -9.34 18.14 13.02
N ASN A 152 -9.09 17.09 13.80
CA ASN A 152 -8.04 17.04 14.81
C ASN A 152 -6.75 16.47 14.24
N LYS A 153 -5.64 17.18 14.37
CA LYS A 153 -4.31 16.80 13.88
C LYS A 153 -3.82 15.45 14.43
N GLU A 154 -4.18 15.15 15.67
CA GLU A 154 -3.70 13.93 16.36
C GLU A 154 -4.44 12.66 15.90
N THR A 155 -5.70 12.80 15.47
CA THR A 155 -6.54 11.65 15.13
C THR A 155 -6.73 11.45 13.63
N ALA A 156 -6.64 12.52 12.83
CA ALA A 156 -6.97 12.47 11.41
C ALA A 156 -6.16 11.39 10.65
N MET A 157 -4.84 11.32 10.87
CA MET A 157 -3.98 10.35 10.20
C MET A 157 -4.28 8.91 10.64
N LEU A 158 -4.54 8.69 11.93
CA LEU A 158 -4.94 7.36 12.46
C LEU A 158 -6.28 6.91 11.87
N CYS A 159 -7.25 7.83 11.74
CA CYS A 159 -8.53 7.53 11.10
C CYS A 159 -8.34 7.05 9.65
N ILE A 160 -7.49 7.71 8.88
CA ILE A 160 -7.18 7.30 7.51
C ILE A 160 -6.53 5.91 7.50
N ILE A 161 -5.54 5.65 8.35
CA ILE A 161 -4.88 4.34 8.46
C ILE A 161 -5.88 3.23 8.79
N ILE A 162 -6.81 3.47 9.71
CA ILE A 162 -7.88 2.51 10.07
C ILE A 162 -8.75 2.18 8.85
N VAL A 163 -9.09 3.18 8.04
CA VAL A 163 -9.89 2.96 6.82
C VAL A 163 -9.11 2.14 5.79
N ILE A 164 -7.84 2.43 5.59
CA ILE A 164 -6.95 1.66 4.71
C ILE A 164 -6.86 0.20 5.19
N MET A 165 -6.68 -0.01 6.50
CA MET A 165 -6.64 -1.34 7.09
C MET A 165 -7.93 -2.11 6.82
N TRP A 166 -9.09 -1.52 7.08
CA TRP A 166 -10.38 -2.12 6.82
C TRP A 166 -10.56 -2.45 5.32
N GLN A 167 -10.14 -1.56 4.44
CA GLN A 167 -10.31 -1.73 3.00
C GLN A 167 -9.45 -2.87 2.44
N TYR A 168 -8.21 -3.03 2.91
CA TYR A 168 -7.24 -3.92 2.26
C TYR A 168 -6.89 -5.19 3.04
N VAL A 169 -7.32 -5.35 4.30
CA VAL A 169 -7.03 -6.57 5.08
C VAL A 169 -7.50 -7.83 4.38
N GLY A 170 -8.66 -7.80 3.72
CA GLY A 170 -9.20 -8.94 2.97
C GLY A 170 -8.40 -9.27 1.71
N TYR A 171 -7.83 -8.29 1.04
CA TYR A 171 -6.93 -8.50 -0.10
C TYR A 171 -5.68 -9.29 0.31
N HIS A 172 -5.00 -8.84 1.36
CA HIS A 172 -3.82 -9.51 1.89
C HIS A 172 -4.16 -10.90 2.48
N MET A 173 -5.33 -11.03 3.11
CA MET A 173 -5.85 -12.31 3.57
C MET A 173 -5.99 -13.33 2.43
N VAL A 174 -6.52 -12.92 1.28
CA VAL A 174 -6.69 -13.84 0.13
C VAL A 174 -5.35 -14.27 -0.44
N ILE A 175 -4.35 -13.37 -0.51
CA ILE A 175 -2.99 -13.71 -0.95
C ILE A 175 -2.37 -14.77 -0.02
N GLN A 176 -2.44 -14.55 1.28
CA GLN A 176 -1.88 -15.46 2.29
C GLN A 176 -2.65 -16.78 2.35
N LEU A 177 -3.99 -16.74 2.23
CA LEU A 177 -4.84 -17.93 2.17
C LEU A 177 -4.52 -18.79 0.94
N ALA A 178 -4.30 -18.19 -0.22
CA ALA A 178 -3.90 -18.91 -1.43
C ALA A 178 -2.55 -19.63 -1.23
N ALA A 179 -1.60 -18.99 -0.56
CA ALA A 179 -0.34 -19.61 -0.21
C ALA A 179 -0.53 -20.81 0.75
N MET A 180 -1.38 -20.68 1.76
CA MET A 180 -1.69 -21.77 2.69
C MET A 180 -2.34 -22.96 1.98
N ARG A 181 -3.23 -22.72 1.00
CA ARG A 181 -3.91 -23.76 0.22
C ARG A 181 -2.98 -24.54 -0.72
N ASN A 182 -1.84 -23.97 -1.07
CA ASN A 182 -0.82 -24.63 -1.91
C ASN A 182 0.14 -25.54 -1.12
N ILE A 183 0.05 -25.56 0.21
CA ILE A 183 0.82 -26.49 1.05
C ILE A 183 0.24 -27.89 0.88
N ASP A 184 1.10 -28.89 0.62
CA ASP A 184 0.68 -30.29 0.51
C ASP A 184 0.06 -30.78 1.82
N SER A 185 -1.11 -31.44 1.72
CA SER A 185 -1.83 -31.97 2.90
C SER A 185 -1.03 -33.00 3.69
N SER A 186 -0.11 -33.69 3.05
CA SER A 186 0.74 -34.70 3.69
C SER A 186 1.54 -34.17 4.88
N PHE A 187 1.96 -32.88 4.85
CA PHE A 187 2.61 -32.24 5.99
C PHE A 187 1.70 -32.15 7.22
N TYR A 188 0.41 -31.87 7.01
CA TYR A 188 -0.55 -31.75 8.10
C TYR A 188 -0.98 -33.13 8.61
N GLU A 189 -1.14 -34.10 7.71
CA GLU A 189 -1.47 -35.50 8.04
C GLU A 189 -0.36 -36.14 8.88
N ALA A 190 0.91 -35.96 8.50
CA ALA A 190 2.05 -36.43 9.30
C ALA A 190 2.08 -35.76 10.68
N ALA A 191 1.87 -34.45 10.75
CA ALA A 191 1.84 -33.71 12.01
C ALA A 191 0.68 -34.15 12.93
N GLU A 192 -0.47 -34.55 12.37
CA GLU A 192 -1.60 -35.11 13.14
C GLU A 192 -1.25 -36.46 13.74
N ILE A 193 -0.55 -37.33 12.99
CA ILE A 193 -0.05 -38.62 13.49
C ILE A 193 0.93 -38.40 14.66
N ASP A 194 1.79 -37.38 14.56
CA ASP A 194 2.73 -36.98 15.62
C ASP A 194 2.05 -36.27 16.81
N GLY A 195 0.72 -36.06 16.77
CA GLY A 195 -0.05 -35.42 17.84
C GLY A 195 0.14 -33.90 17.92
N ALA A 196 0.58 -33.25 16.83
CA ALA A 196 0.75 -31.81 16.80
C ALA A 196 -0.57 -31.05 16.91
N THR A 197 -0.64 -30.08 17.82
CA THR A 197 -1.79 -29.18 17.96
C THR A 197 -1.90 -28.25 16.77
N GLY A 198 -3.08 -27.70 16.51
CA GLY A 198 -3.29 -26.74 15.42
C GLY A 198 -2.45 -25.47 15.51
N TRP A 199 -1.97 -25.07 16.70
CA TRP A 199 -0.99 -23.98 16.86
C TRP A 199 0.42 -24.43 16.46
N GLN A 200 0.80 -25.66 16.78
CA GLN A 200 2.08 -26.23 16.37
C GLN A 200 2.14 -26.39 14.85
N GLN A 201 1.07 -26.89 14.22
CA GLN A 201 0.95 -26.95 12.75
C GLN A 201 1.09 -25.56 12.12
N PHE A 202 0.41 -24.54 12.67
CA PHE A 202 0.56 -23.17 12.18
C PHE A 202 1.99 -22.66 12.31
N LYS A 203 2.60 -22.81 13.50
CA LYS A 203 3.92 -22.25 13.80
C LYS A 203 5.06 -22.94 13.05
N TYR A 204 4.98 -24.28 12.91
CA TYR A 204 6.09 -25.09 12.39
C TYR A 204 5.91 -25.57 10.94
N ILE A 205 4.68 -25.52 10.40
CA ILE A 205 4.38 -25.93 9.02
C ILE A 205 3.91 -24.72 8.23
N THR A 206 2.74 -24.15 8.57
CA THR A 206 2.09 -23.12 7.76
C THR A 206 2.95 -21.88 7.64
N PHE A 207 3.33 -21.26 8.76
CA PHE A 207 4.07 -20.01 8.76
C PHE A 207 5.43 -20.09 8.06
N PRO A 208 6.27 -21.12 8.29
CA PRO A 208 7.55 -21.25 7.56
C PRO A 208 7.37 -21.44 6.06
N LEU A 209 6.42 -22.26 5.63
CA LEU A 209 6.23 -22.58 4.21
C LEU A 209 5.65 -21.43 3.40
N ILE A 210 4.87 -20.52 4.02
CA ILE A 210 4.33 -19.35 3.32
C ILE A 210 5.24 -18.12 3.41
N LYS A 211 6.38 -18.17 4.11
CA LYS A 211 7.34 -17.04 4.22
C LYS A 211 7.67 -16.37 2.88
N PRO A 212 7.90 -17.11 1.77
CA PRO A 212 8.17 -16.48 0.47
C PRO A 212 7.04 -15.57 0.00
N ILE A 213 5.79 -15.98 0.24
CA ILE A 213 4.61 -15.19 -0.12
C ILE A 213 4.42 -14.01 0.85
N LEU A 214 4.71 -14.19 2.15
CA LEU A 214 4.69 -13.08 3.12
C LEU A 214 5.69 -11.99 2.75
N LYS A 215 6.84 -12.33 2.20
CA LYS A 215 7.80 -11.38 1.66
C LYS A 215 7.21 -10.55 0.52
N ILE A 216 6.57 -11.21 -0.44
CA ILE A 216 5.92 -10.53 -1.57
C ILE A 216 4.78 -9.63 -1.05
N ASP A 217 3.97 -10.15 -0.14
CA ASP A 217 2.87 -9.43 0.47
C ASP A 217 3.34 -8.18 1.24
N ALA A 218 4.45 -8.28 1.98
CA ALA A 218 5.09 -7.13 2.63
C ALA A 218 5.52 -6.05 1.62
N VAL A 219 6.11 -6.44 0.49
CA VAL A 219 6.49 -5.50 -0.57
C VAL A 219 5.26 -4.80 -1.15
N LEU A 220 4.16 -5.53 -1.36
CA LEU A 220 2.89 -4.95 -1.82
C LEU A 220 2.33 -3.94 -0.82
N ILE A 221 2.34 -4.28 0.49
CA ILE A 221 1.91 -3.36 1.56
C ILE A 221 2.76 -2.09 1.58
N ILE A 222 4.09 -2.22 1.57
CA ILE A 222 5.01 -1.08 1.65
C ILE A 222 4.84 -0.17 0.43
N THR A 223 4.91 -0.75 -0.77
CA THR A 223 4.81 0.04 -2.02
C THR A 223 3.42 0.65 -2.22
N GLY A 224 2.37 -0.04 -1.79
CA GLY A 224 1.01 0.48 -1.77
C GLY A 224 0.88 1.67 -0.83
N SER A 225 1.37 1.55 0.41
CA SER A 225 1.34 2.61 1.42
C SER A 225 2.15 3.84 1.02
N LEU A 226 3.32 3.66 0.38
CA LEU A 226 4.15 4.77 -0.10
C LEU A 226 3.47 5.60 -1.19
N LYS A 227 2.74 4.95 -2.10
CA LYS A 227 2.06 5.59 -3.25
C LYS A 227 0.62 6.02 -2.95
N TYR A 228 0.16 5.82 -1.72
CA TYR A 228 -1.24 6.04 -1.38
C TYR A 228 -1.63 7.50 -1.55
N TYR A 229 -2.75 7.75 -2.26
CA TYR A 229 -3.26 9.08 -2.58
C TYR A 229 -4.75 9.23 -2.24
N ASP A 230 -5.59 8.31 -2.74
CA ASP A 230 -7.04 8.48 -2.85
C ASP A 230 -7.74 8.84 -1.54
N LEU A 231 -7.58 8.03 -0.48
CA LEU A 231 -8.28 8.28 0.78
C LEU A 231 -7.78 9.55 1.47
N VAL A 232 -6.46 9.84 1.41
CA VAL A 232 -5.92 11.07 1.99
C VAL A 232 -6.50 12.29 1.27
N ALA A 233 -6.54 12.26 -0.07
CA ALA A 233 -7.08 13.34 -0.87
C ALA A 233 -8.58 13.55 -0.62
N VAL A 234 -9.37 12.46 -0.56
CA VAL A 234 -10.83 12.54 -0.41
C VAL A 234 -11.26 12.87 1.01
N MET A 235 -10.62 12.27 2.03
CA MET A 235 -11.07 12.42 3.43
C MET A 235 -10.63 13.73 4.06
N THR A 236 -9.43 14.22 3.73
CA THR A 236 -8.81 15.35 4.42
C THR A 236 -8.11 16.35 3.50
N SER A 237 -7.86 16.00 2.24
CA SER A 237 -7.03 16.80 1.31
C SER A 237 -5.68 17.22 1.91
N GLY A 238 -5.05 16.31 2.70
CA GLY A 238 -3.80 16.58 3.43
C GLY A 238 -3.96 17.34 4.75
N GLY A 239 -5.18 17.87 5.07
CA GLY A 239 -5.46 18.65 6.28
C GLY A 239 -5.66 17.85 7.57
N PRO A 240 -5.89 18.53 8.69
CA PRO A 240 -5.78 19.96 8.89
C PRO A 240 -4.32 20.46 8.92
N ASN A 241 -4.04 21.57 8.26
CA ASN A 241 -2.72 22.22 8.24
C ASN A 241 -1.55 21.24 7.91
N HIS A 242 -1.70 20.47 6.81
CA HIS A 242 -0.76 19.43 6.33
C HIS A 242 -0.54 18.25 7.30
N ALA A 243 -1.41 18.06 8.32
CA ALA A 243 -1.23 16.98 9.31
C ALA A 243 -1.35 15.58 8.72
N THR A 244 -2.14 15.41 7.66
CA THR A 244 -2.31 14.12 6.97
C THR A 244 -1.65 14.09 5.59
N GLU A 245 -0.87 15.13 5.25
CA GLU A 245 -0.16 15.19 3.98
C GLU A 245 0.76 13.98 3.82
N VAL A 246 0.73 13.37 2.64
CA VAL A 246 1.64 12.31 2.22
C VAL A 246 2.37 12.76 0.95
N MET A 247 3.47 12.10 0.59
CA MET A 247 4.29 12.55 -0.55
C MET A 247 3.48 12.63 -1.86
N SER A 248 2.52 11.72 -2.08
CA SER A 248 1.67 11.72 -3.27
C SER A 248 0.70 12.89 -3.33
N THR A 249 0.06 13.27 -2.20
CA THR A 249 -0.83 14.43 -2.13
C THR A 249 -0.04 15.72 -2.22
N TYR A 250 1.13 15.78 -1.59
CA TYR A 250 2.01 16.96 -1.69
C TYR A 250 2.59 17.14 -3.09
N MET A 251 2.98 16.06 -3.77
CA MET A 251 3.36 16.07 -5.18
C MET A 251 2.24 16.63 -6.06
N TYR A 252 1.01 16.16 -5.85
CA TYR A 252 -0.17 16.67 -6.56
C TYR A 252 -0.39 18.16 -6.31
N TYR A 253 -0.33 18.60 -5.04
CA TYR A 253 -0.47 19.99 -4.66
C TYR A 253 0.58 20.88 -5.34
N GLN A 254 1.84 20.48 -5.32
CA GLN A 254 2.94 21.20 -5.98
C GLN A 254 2.76 21.27 -7.50
N SER A 255 2.27 20.20 -8.14
CA SER A 255 2.05 20.15 -9.58
C SER A 255 0.88 21.05 -10.01
N PHE A 256 -0.28 20.87 -9.40
CA PHE A 256 -1.54 21.40 -9.93
C PHE A 256 -2.04 22.66 -9.23
N ASN A 257 -1.65 22.90 -7.99
CA ASN A 257 -2.03 24.12 -7.27
C ASN A 257 -0.95 25.19 -7.31
N ILE A 258 0.32 24.78 -7.21
CA ILE A 258 1.47 25.73 -7.22
C ILE A 258 2.08 25.85 -8.62
N LEU A 259 1.82 24.89 -9.52
CA LEU A 259 2.40 24.80 -10.87
C LEU A 259 3.94 24.67 -10.87
N ASN A 260 4.51 24.10 -9.82
CA ASN A 260 5.94 23.82 -9.70
C ASN A 260 6.24 22.38 -10.09
N TYR A 261 6.18 22.11 -11.40
CA TYR A 261 6.32 20.74 -11.91
C TYR A 261 7.72 20.16 -11.69
N GLY A 262 8.77 20.98 -11.74
CA GLY A 262 10.13 20.52 -11.48
C GLY A 262 10.30 19.99 -10.06
N TYR A 263 9.81 20.73 -9.08
CA TYR A 263 9.84 20.31 -7.67
C TYR A 263 8.96 19.10 -7.40
N ALA A 264 7.75 19.07 -7.95
CA ALA A 264 6.84 17.93 -7.86
C ALA A 264 7.45 16.67 -8.48
N SER A 265 8.14 16.83 -9.62
CA SER A 265 8.89 15.74 -10.26
C SER A 265 9.99 15.19 -9.35
N ALA A 266 10.69 16.03 -8.61
CA ALA A 266 11.69 15.59 -7.64
C ALA A 266 11.06 14.77 -6.49
N ILE A 267 9.86 15.15 -6.00
CA ILE A 267 9.10 14.34 -5.02
C ILE A 267 8.76 12.98 -5.62
N GLY A 268 8.26 12.93 -6.86
CA GLY A 268 7.94 11.68 -7.56
C GLY A 268 9.14 10.74 -7.72
N VAL A 269 10.33 11.30 -8.04
CA VAL A 269 11.58 10.54 -8.14
C VAL A 269 11.98 9.96 -6.78
N VAL A 270 11.90 10.76 -5.70
CA VAL A 270 12.20 10.28 -4.34
C VAL A 270 11.24 9.16 -3.96
N LEU A 271 9.95 9.30 -4.22
CA LEU A 271 8.95 8.27 -3.97
C LEU A 271 9.25 6.98 -4.75
N MET A 272 9.62 7.09 -6.02
CA MET A 272 10.04 5.95 -6.85
C MET A 272 11.27 5.25 -6.25
N LEU A 273 12.29 6.01 -5.85
CA LEU A 273 13.50 5.45 -5.22
C LEU A 273 13.19 4.74 -3.91
N LEU A 274 12.29 5.28 -3.09
CA LEU A 274 11.84 4.63 -1.84
C LEU A 274 11.12 3.30 -2.13
N CYS A 275 10.27 3.24 -3.15
CA CYS A 275 9.64 1.99 -3.57
C CYS A 275 10.69 0.96 -4.04
N MET A 276 11.68 1.37 -4.82
CA MET A 276 12.77 0.47 -5.25
C MET A 276 13.62 -0.01 -4.08
N LEU A 277 13.96 0.87 -3.14
CA LEU A 277 14.71 0.54 -1.93
C LEU A 277 13.94 -0.46 -1.05
N SER A 278 12.62 -0.31 -0.93
CA SER A 278 11.79 -1.22 -0.14
C SER A 278 11.84 -2.65 -0.68
N VAL A 279 11.83 -2.82 -2.00
CA VAL A 279 12.00 -4.13 -2.67
C VAL A 279 13.40 -4.69 -2.37
N GLY A 280 14.44 -3.86 -2.48
CA GLY A 280 15.82 -4.26 -2.21
C GLY A 280 16.03 -4.70 -0.75
N ILE A 281 15.48 -3.94 0.20
CA ILE A 281 15.55 -4.26 1.64
C ILE A 281 14.77 -5.55 1.92
N SER A 282 13.56 -5.69 1.40
CA SER A 282 12.76 -6.91 1.56
C SER A 282 13.50 -8.15 1.06
N ASN A 283 14.20 -8.04 -0.08
CA ASN A 283 15.00 -9.13 -0.62
C ASN A 283 16.19 -9.53 0.27
N ARG A 284 16.73 -8.59 1.06
CA ARG A 284 17.84 -8.87 2.00
C ARG A 284 17.34 -9.41 3.34
N VAL A 285 16.24 -8.84 3.86
CA VAL A 285 15.69 -9.21 5.18
C VAL A 285 15.07 -10.59 5.15
N PHE A 286 14.31 -10.87 4.10
CA PHE A 286 13.69 -12.19 3.90
C PHE A 286 14.55 -13.03 2.95
N LYS A 287 15.81 -13.34 3.33
CA LYS A 287 16.58 -14.36 2.64
C LYS A 287 15.80 -15.68 2.76
N THR A 288 15.12 -16.06 1.71
CA THR A 288 14.62 -17.43 1.51
C THR A 288 15.76 -18.20 0.88
N ASP A 289 16.27 -19.22 1.57
CA ASP A 289 17.09 -20.24 0.91
C ASP A 289 16.24 -20.80 -0.22
N GLU A 290 16.67 -20.58 -1.46
CA GLU A 290 16.02 -21.11 -2.69
C GLU A 290 16.27 -22.63 -2.84
N THR A 291 16.12 -23.37 -1.74
CA THR A 291 16.26 -24.82 -1.75
C THR A 291 14.98 -25.46 -1.21
N VAL A 292 13.93 -25.44 -2.03
CA VAL A 292 12.91 -26.52 -2.07
C VAL A 292 12.35 -26.57 -3.50
#